data_33dd5241d712561ee5d193777ef8ab84
#
_entry.id   33dd5241d712561ee5d193777ef8ab84
#
_cell.length_a   1.000
_cell.length_b   1.000
_cell.length_c   1.000
_cell.angle_alpha   90.00
_cell.angle_beta   90.00
_cell.angle_gamma   90.00
#
_symmetry.space_group_name_H-M   'P 1'
#
loop_
_entity.id
_entity.type
_entity.pdbx_description
1 polymer ?
#
loop_
_entity_poly.entity_id
_entity_poly.type
_entity_poly.pdbx_seq_one_letter_code
_entity_poly.pdbx_strand_id
1 'polypeptide(L)'
;TTQILTNFSMPKSLSRFEMNYTLDFSVPSDRAIRIFNAALLDSVGPKGPVASPKPKTILTGVNSDGVVYKLRYFLEPTQVSPSKARNTINANVIYHLANAGMSHSYAKQDIFIGKMPKRQKSWTNKEDRMDLLSNIALFQDFSDELLEAITNSVHLKELKPEEVLMKQGDDGESLFVLVEGLLEVSLQIEGEKRHLTFLRPGSFLGEMALLTGEKRSADVTSSTESLVGELTKESIMSLATENPEVLKKMTAVVAKRRLKNEEIASASGKDL
;
A
#
# COMPACT_ATOMS: atom_id res chain seq x y z
N THR A 1 -20.00 11.27 42.07
CA THR A 1 -19.99 10.15 41.10
C THR A 1 -20.95 10.48 39.98
N THR A 2 -20.45 10.89 38.82
CA THR A 2 -21.28 11.21 37.66
C THR A 2 -21.55 9.90 36.93
N GLN A 3 -22.77 9.36 37.05
CA GLN A 3 -23.19 8.22 36.22
C GLN A 3 -23.62 8.74 34.86
N ILE A 4 -23.03 8.22 33.82
CA ILE A 4 -23.45 8.49 32.43
C ILE A 4 -24.67 7.60 32.15
N LEU A 5 -25.85 8.23 32.07
CA LEU A 5 -27.07 7.58 31.60
C LEU A 5 -27.09 7.54 30.07
N THR A 6 -26.99 6.34 29.49
CA THR A 6 -27.09 6.15 28.03
C THR A 6 -28.54 5.80 27.68
N ASN A 7 -29.25 6.71 27.01
CA ASN A 7 -30.58 6.46 26.51
C ASN A 7 -30.51 5.86 25.09
N PHE A 8 -31.02 4.64 24.92
CA PHE A 8 -31.03 3.94 23.64
C PHE A 8 -32.36 4.05 22.88
N SER A 9 -33.37 4.67 23.44
CA SER A 9 -34.74 4.70 22.89
C SER A 9 -35.19 6.04 22.28
N MET A 10 -34.41 7.11 22.46
CA MET A 10 -34.79 8.45 21.96
C MET A 10 -33.60 9.11 21.24
N PRO A 11 -33.77 9.72 20.08
CA PRO A 11 -35.02 9.88 19.29
C PRO A 11 -35.29 8.72 18.32
N LYS A 12 -34.36 7.73 18.19
CA LYS A 12 -34.50 6.56 17.30
C LYS A 12 -34.18 5.29 18.07
N SER A 13 -34.92 4.22 17.82
CA SER A 13 -34.65 2.87 18.36
C SER A 13 -33.31 2.30 17.92
N LEU A 14 -32.81 2.74 16.77
CA LEU A 14 -31.57 2.25 16.18
C LEU A 14 -30.35 3.00 16.74
N SER A 15 -29.44 2.28 17.36
CA SER A 15 -28.23 2.84 17.99
C SER A 15 -26.97 2.31 17.35
N ARG A 16 -25.95 3.19 17.18
CA ARG A 16 -24.63 2.85 16.67
C ARG A 16 -23.71 2.36 17.76
N PHE A 17 -23.06 1.23 17.51
CA PHE A 17 -22.04 0.64 18.37
C PHE A 17 -20.71 0.48 17.62
N GLU A 18 -19.63 0.47 18.38
CA GLU A 18 -18.28 0.30 17.84
C GLU A 18 -17.46 -0.63 18.73
N MET A 19 -16.60 -1.42 18.11
CA MET A 19 -15.64 -2.31 18.77
C MET A 19 -14.29 -2.16 18.11
N ASN A 20 -13.21 -2.19 18.88
CA ASN A 20 -11.86 -2.12 18.35
C ASN A 20 -11.20 -3.50 18.39
N TYR A 21 -10.46 -3.80 17.33
CA TYR A 21 -9.57 -4.95 17.23
C TYR A 21 -8.21 -4.49 16.76
N THR A 22 -7.16 -5.13 17.28
CA THR A 22 -5.79 -4.90 16.83
C THR A 22 -5.26 -6.18 16.19
N LEU A 23 -4.70 -6.06 14.98
CA LEU A 23 -3.98 -7.13 14.31
C LEU A 23 -2.53 -6.73 14.10
N ASP A 24 -1.67 -7.73 14.00
CA ASP A 24 -0.24 -7.56 13.78
C ASP A 24 0.05 -6.76 12.49
N PHE A 25 1.15 -6.03 12.46
CA PHE A 25 1.58 -5.25 11.30
C PHE A 25 1.85 -6.10 10.05
N SER A 26 2.17 -7.38 10.22
CA SER A 26 2.38 -8.32 9.11
C SER A 26 1.11 -8.64 8.33
N VAL A 27 -0.08 -8.30 8.86
CA VAL A 27 -1.36 -8.55 8.21
C VAL A 27 -1.70 -7.40 7.26
N PRO A 28 -1.80 -7.63 5.92
CA PRO A 28 -2.21 -6.60 4.98
C PRO A 28 -3.60 -6.03 5.34
N SER A 29 -3.71 -4.70 5.37
CA SER A 29 -4.92 -4.01 5.82
C SER A 29 -6.17 -4.39 5.02
N ASP A 30 -6.05 -4.54 3.70
CA ASP A 30 -7.17 -4.94 2.83
C ASP A 30 -7.68 -6.34 3.16
N ARG A 31 -6.76 -7.25 3.50
CA ARG A 31 -7.11 -8.60 3.95
C ARG A 31 -7.83 -8.57 5.28
N ALA A 32 -7.33 -7.79 6.23
CA ALA A 32 -7.96 -7.62 7.55
C ALA A 32 -9.39 -7.05 7.42
N ILE A 33 -9.56 -5.97 6.66
CA ILE A 33 -10.86 -5.32 6.44
C ILE A 33 -11.85 -6.29 5.80
N ARG A 34 -11.41 -7.08 4.81
CA ARG A 34 -12.26 -8.08 4.15
C ARG A 34 -12.76 -9.14 5.12
N ILE A 35 -11.89 -9.66 5.99
CA ILE A 35 -12.23 -10.68 6.98
C ILE A 35 -13.17 -10.11 8.05
N PHE A 36 -12.89 -8.94 8.60
CA PHE A 36 -13.75 -8.30 9.58
C PHE A 36 -15.13 -7.95 9.01
N ASN A 37 -15.20 -7.48 7.77
CA ASN A 37 -16.49 -7.21 7.11
C ASN A 37 -17.29 -8.50 6.92
N ALA A 38 -16.64 -9.61 6.56
CA ALA A 38 -17.30 -10.92 6.46
C ALA A 38 -17.86 -11.35 7.82
N ALA A 39 -17.07 -11.27 8.88
CA ALA A 39 -17.49 -11.60 10.24
C ALA A 39 -18.66 -10.73 10.75
N LEU A 40 -18.63 -9.43 10.42
CA LEU A 40 -19.73 -8.51 10.75
C LEU A 40 -21.02 -8.87 10.03
N LEU A 41 -20.94 -9.19 8.73
CA LEU A 41 -22.12 -9.59 7.93
C LEU A 41 -22.67 -10.95 8.38
N ASP A 42 -21.82 -11.90 8.73
CA ASP A 42 -22.19 -13.18 9.31
C ASP A 42 -22.87 -13.05 10.69
N SER A 43 -22.61 -11.93 11.38
CA SER A 43 -23.23 -11.62 12.68
C SER A 43 -24.62 -10.98 12.55
N VAL A 44 -25.06 -10.59 11.36
CA VAL A 44 -26.35 -9.94 11.13
C VAL A 44 -27.50 -10.94 11.36
N GLY A 45 -28.49 -10.52 12.14
CA GLY A 45 -29.66 -11.37 12.39
C GLY A 45 -30.30 -11.18 13.77
N PRO A 46 -31.17 -12.08 14.19
CA PRO A 46 -32.01 -11.92 15.40
C PRO A 46 -31.21 -11.80 16.72
N LYS A 47 -29.96 -12.21 16.74
CA LYS A 47 -29.08 -12.12 17.93
C LYS A 47 -27.90 -11.15 17.72
N GLY A 48 -27.89 -10.41 16.61
CA GLY A 48 -26.77 -9.59 16.18
C GLY A 48 -27.19 -8.22 15.64
N PRO A 49 -26.31 -7.59 14.86
CA PRO A 49 -26.55 -6.33 14.19
C PRO A 49 -27.70 -6.38 13.18
N VAL A 50 -28.29 -5.21 12.91
CA VAL A 50 -29.22 -5.04 11.79
C VAL A 50 -28.44 -4.99 10.47
N ALA A 51 -29.10 -5.39 9.37
CA ALA A 51 -28.50 -5.36 8.02
C ALA A 51 -28.37 -3.92 7.46
N SER A 52 -29.26 -3.02 7.88
CA SER A 52 -29.28 -1.63 7.42
C SER A 52 -29.40 -0.68 8.61
N PRO A 53 -28.49 0.26 8.79
CA PRO A 53 -27.29 0.55 7.96
C PRO A 53 -26.27 -0.58 7.99
N LYS A 54 -25.63 -0.83 6.83
CA LYS A 54 -24.67 -1.92 6.67
C LYS A 54 -23.50 -1.80 7.67
N PRO A 55 -23.21 -2.85 8.45
CA PRO A 55 -22.02 -2.89 9.29
C PRO A 55 -20.74 -2.75 8.46
N LYS A 56 -19.71 -2.09 9.00
CA LYS A 56 -18.45 -1.87 8.30
C LYS A 56 -17.24 -1.80 9.21
N THR A 57 -16.10 -2.16 8.67
CA THR A 57 -14.79 -2.03 9.31
C THR A 57 -14.09 -0.77 8.83
N ILE A 58 -13.43 -0.07 9.75
CA ILE A 58 -12.67 1.15 9.50
C ILE A 58 -11.29 0.97 10.14
N LEU A 59 -10.22 1.21 9.38
CA LEU A 59 -8.89 1.34 9.95
C LEU A 59 -8.81 2.70 10.65
N THR A 60 -8.45 2.71 11.93
CA THR A 60 -8.45 3.94 12.75
C THR A 60 -7.08 4.41 13.19
N GLY A 61 -6.06 3.54 13.12
CA GLY A 61 -4.72 3.92 13.49
C GLY A 61 -3.81 2.73 13.75
N VAL A 62 -2.71 3.02 14.40
CA VAL A 62 -1.71 2.04 14.81
C VAL A 62 -1.30 2.28 16.27
N ASN A 63 -0.92 1.24 16.97
CA ASN A 63 -0.36 1.30 18.32
C ASN A 63 0.84 0.36 18.45
N SER A 64 1.38 0.18 19.67
CA SER A 64 2.51 -0.72 19.93
C SER A 64 2.26 -2.17 19.55
N ASP A 65 0.99 -2.61 19.54
CA ASP A 65 0.60 -4.00 19.35
C ASP A 65 0.22 -4.30 17.89
N GLY A 66 0.03 -3.26 17.07
CA GLY A 66 -0.30 -3.43 15.65
C GLY A 66 -1.23 -2.36 15.08
N VAL A 67 -1.99 -2.76 14.06
CA VAL A 67 -2.94 -1.92 13.34
C VAL A 67 -4.32 -2.03 14.00
N VAL A 68 -4.94 -0.89 14.31
CA VAL A 68 -6.23 -0.81 14.99
C VAL A 68 -7.37 -0.67 13.99
N TYR A 69 -8.32 -1.58 14.07
CA TYR A 69 -9.54 -1.60 13.27
C TYR A 69 -10.74 -1.36 14.16
N LYS A 70 -11.65 -0.53 13.70
CA LYS A 70 -12.93 -0.24 14.34
C LYS A 70 -14.05 -0.91 13.56
N LEU A 71 -14.77 -1.81 14.21
CA LEU A 71 -15.96 -2.48 13.69
C LEU A 71 -17.18 -1.67 14.12
N ARG A 72 -17.86 -1.05 13.15
CA ARG A 72 -19.06 -0.26 13.37
C ARG A 72 -20.28 -1.05 12.96
N TYR A 73 -21.28 -1.11 13.84
CA TYR A 73 -22.55 -1.80 13.61
C TYR A 73 -23.70 -1.07 14.31
N PHE A 74 -24.91 -1.47 13.96
CA PHE A 74 -26.13 -0.86 14.48
C PHE A 74 -27.02 -1.93 15.10
N LEU A 75 -27.67 -1.59 16.22
CA LEU A 75 -28.58 -2.44 16.95
C LEU A 75 -29.87 -1.71 17.26
N GLU A 76 -30.94 -2.48 17.43
CA GLU A 76 -32.12 -2.07 18.15
C GLU A 76 -32.05 -2.61 19.59
N PRO A 77 -31.58 -1.81 20.57
CA PRO A 77 -31.31 -2.31 21.92
C PRO A 77 -32.55 -2.84 22.67
N THR A 78 -33.72 -2.47 22.19
CA THR A 78 -35.02 -2.98 22.68
C THR A 78 -35.30 -4.42 22.23
N GLN A 79 -34.68 -4.87 21.13
CA GLN A 79 -34.84 -6.21 20.60
C GLN A 79 -33.63 -7.10 20.91
N VAL A 80 -32.43 -6.54 20.80
CA VAL A 80 -31.17 -7.26 21.02
C VAL A 80 -30.31 -6.55 22.02
N SER A 81 -29.99 -7.23 23.12
CA SER A 81 -29.06 -6.71 24.13
C SER A 81 -27.68 -6.44 23.51
N PRO A 82 -27.08 -5.24 23.74
CA PRO A 82 -25.75 -4.92 23.22
C PRO A 82 -24.66 -5.93 23.60
N SER A 83 -24.76 -6.52 24.80
CA SER A 83 -23.81 -7.55 25.25
C SER A 83 -23.96 -8.87 24.46
N LYS A 84 -25.16 -9.28 24.13
CA LYS A 84 -25.40 -10.48 23.30
C LYS A 84 -24.88 -10.26 21.87
N ALA A 85 -25.20 -9.12 21.27
CA ALA A 85 -24.71 -8.79 19.93
C ALA A 85 -23.18 -8.73 19.90
N ARG A 86 -22.54 -8.12 20.93
CA ARG A 86 -21.07 -8.08 21.06
C ARG A 86 -20.49 -9.50 21.11
N ASN A 87 -21.10 -10.38 21.90
CA ASN A 87 -20.66 -11.77 22.01
C ASN A 87 -20.74 -12.51 20.66
N THR A 88 -21.84 -12.33 19.92
CA THR A 88 -22.01 -12.90 18.58
C THR A 88 -20.94 -12.40 17.61
N ILE A 89 -20.68 -11.07 17.59
CA ILE A 89 -19.65 -10.50 16.74
C ILE A 89 -18.27 -11.03 17.11
N ASN A 90 -17.93 -11.06 18.41
CA ASN A 90 -16.64 -11.59 18.86
C ASN A 90 -16.42 -13.04 18.43
N ALA A 91 -17.44 -13.89 18.61
CA ALA A 91 -17.37 -15.30 18.20
C ALA A 91 -17.12 -15.44 16.69
N ASN A 92 -17.85 -14.68 15.87
CA ASN A 92 -17.67 -14.71 14.43
C ASN A 92 -16.34 -14.13 13.99
N VAL A 93 -15.87 -13.04 14.61
CA VAL A 93 -14.54 -12.48 14.34
C VAL A 93 -13.45 -13.51 14.64
N ILE A 94 -13.50 -14.18 15.81
CA ILE A 94 -12.53 -15.23 16.16
C ILE A 94 -12.60 -16.38 15.15
N TYR A 95 -13.79 -16.81 14.77
CA TYR A 95 -14.00 -17.88 13.80
C TYR A 95 -13.39 -17.51 12.43
N HIS A 96 -13.71 -16.33 11.89
CA HIS A 96 -13.21 -15.89 10.60
C HIS A 96 -11.71 -15.67 10.58
N LEU A 97 -11.13 -15.11 11.65
CA LEU A 97 -9.68 -14.94 11.79
C LEU A 97 -8.96 -16.30 11.85
N ALA A 98 -9.46 -17.24 12.67
CA ALA A 98 -8.85 -18.56 12.80
C ALA A 98 -8.86 -19.33 11.48
N ASN A 99 -9.99 -19.31 10.75
CA ASN A 99 -10.08 -19.98 9.44
C ASN A 99 -9.24 -19.27 8.35
N ALA A 100 -8.93 -17.98 8.53
CA ALA A 100 -8.00 -17.27 7.66
C ALA A 100 -6.51 -17.49 8.05
N GLY A 101 -6.24 -18.33 9.06
CA GLY A 101 -4.87 -18.56 9.57
C GLY A 101 -4.30 -17.35 10.31
N MET A 102 -5.15 -16.53 10.90
CA MET A 102 -4.74 -15.36 11.67
C MET A 102 -5.06 -15.53 13.15
N SER A 103 -4.18 -15.00 13.98
CA SER A 103 -4.42 -14.86 15.42
C SER A 103 -4.55 -13.39 15.81
N HIS A 104 -5.15 -13.13 16.96
CA HIS A 104 -5.07 -11.81 17.57
C HIS A 104 -3.62 -11.39 17.81
N SER A 105 -3.39 -10.08 17.80
CA SER A 105 -2.08 -9.55 18.24
C SER A 105 -1.78 -9.99 19.66
N TYR A 106 -0.58 -10.50 19.86
CA TYR A 106 -0.01 -10.77 21.18
C TYR A 106 0.88 -9.60 21.57
N ALA A 107 1.02 -9.37 22.88
CA ALA A 107 2.13 -8.55 23.37
C ALA A 107 3.43 -9.24 22.96
N LYS A 108 4.14 -8.66 22.00
CA LYS A 108 5.40 -9.17 21.47
C LYS A 108 6.56 -8.47 22.17
N GLN A 109 7.53 -9.26 22.61
CA GLN A 109 8.80 -8.76 23.07
C GLN A 109 9.89 -9.39 22.21
N ASP A 110 10.50 -8.60 21.36
CA ASP A 110 11.65 -9.05 20.58
C ASP A 110 12.88 -9.02 21.48
N ILE A 111 13.46 -10.18 21.74
CA ILE A 111 14.70 -10.31 22.53
C ILE A 111 15.85 -10.51 21.54
N PHE A 112 16.71 -9.51 21.39
CA PHE A 112 17.91 -9.61 20.57
C PHE A 112 19.09 -10.06 21.44
N ILE A 113 19.64 -11.24 21.11
CA ILE A 113 20.89 -11.74 21.72
C ILE A 113 22.02 -11.33 20.77
N GLY A 114 22.48 -10.09 20.91
CA GLY A 114 23.51 -9.53 20.05
C GLY A 114 23.27 -8.07 19.71
N LYS A 115 23.75 -7.65 18.53
CA LYS A 115 23.58 -6.28 18.04
C LYS A 115 22.12 -6.02 17.67
N MET A 116 21.49 -5.04 18.30
CA MET A 116 20.11 -4.65 17.98
C MET A 116 20.01 -4.20 16.54
N PRO A 117 19.06 -4.72 15.73
CA PRO A 117 18.89 -4.25 14.35
C PRO A 117 18.48 -2.78 14.34
N LYS A 118 18.92 -2.06 13.31
CA LYS A 118 18.54 -0.66 13.12
C LYS A 118 17.02 -0.56 12.95
N ARG A 119 16.36 0.29 13.72
CA ARG A 119 14.91 0.54 13.61
C ARG A 119 14.53 1.39 12.40
N GLN A 120 15.47 2.15 11.87
CA GLN A 120 15.27 3.01 10.71
C GLN A 120 16.34 2.70 9.67
N LYS A 121 15.91 2.48 8.44
CA LYS A 121 16.77 2.34 7.27
C LYS A 121 16.86 3.68 6.56
N SER A 122 18.04 4.04 6.09
CA SER A 122 18.30 5.31 5.38
C SER A 122 18.80 5.04 3.97
N TRP A 123 18.25 5.74 3.00
CA TRP A 123 18.73 5.71 1.62
C TRP A 123 20.15 6.26 1.43
N THR A 124 20.65 7.05 2.36
CA THR A 124 22.03 7.54 2.34
C THR A 124 23.05 6.48 2.77
N ASN A 125 22.62 5.47 3.54
CA ASN A 125 23.46 4.35 3.94
C ASN A 125 23.40 3.24 2.89
N LYS A 126 24.56 2.75 2.43
CA LYS A 126 24.65 1.74 1.36
C LYS A 126 23.94 0.41 1.72
N GLU A 127 24.16 -0.12 2.93
CA GLU A 127 23.56 -1.38 3.37
C GLU A 127 22.04 -1.27 3.46
N ASP A 128 21.55 -0.16 4.05
CA ASP A 128 20.11 0.09 4.17
C ASP A 128 19.47 0.28 2.79
N ARG A 129 20.18 0.94 1.86
CA ARG A 129 19.73 1.17 0.47
C ARG A 129 19.54 -0.14 -0.29
N MET A 130 20.48 -1.08 -0.15
CA MET A 130 20.38 -2.40 -0.76
C MET A 130 19.11 -3.13 -0.29
N ASP A 131 18.86 -3.14 1.02
CA ASP A 131 17.65 -3.73 1.60
C ASP A 131 16.37 -3.03 1.11
N LEU A 132 16.39 -1.71 0.94
CA LEU A 132 15.24 -0.96 0.46
C LEU A 132 14.98 -1.20 -1.03
N LEU A 133 16.03 -1.30 -1.85
CA LEU A 133 15.93 -1.63 -3.27
C LEU A 133 15.39 -3.05 -3.49
N SER A 134 15.76 -4.01 -2.67
CA SER A 134 15.27 -5.39 -2.77
C SER A 134 13.75 -5.52 -2.64
N ASN A 135 13.09 -4.56 -1.96
CA ASN A 135 11.63 -4.53 -1.80
C ASN A 135 10.90 -3.94 -3.02
N ILE A 136 11.61 -3.35 -3.98
CA ILE A 136 11.02 -2.75 -5.18
C ILE A 136 10.77 -3.84 -6.21
N ALA A 137 9.56 -3.90 -6.75
CA ALA A 137 9.12 -4.96 -7.67
C ALA A 137 10.07 -5.18 -8.87
N LEU A 138 10.78 -4.13 -9.28
CA LEU A 138 11.77 -4.21 -10.37
C LEU A 138 13.00 -5.05 -10.00
N PHE A 139 13.37 -5.10 -8.72
CA PHE A 139 14.62 -5.68 -8.23
C PHE A 139 14.43 -6.91 -7.34
N GLN A 140 13.19 -7.33 -7.04
CA GLN A 140 12.88 -8.42 -6.11
C GLN A 140 13.56 -9.76 -6.45
N ASP A 141 13.75 -10.03 -7.74
CA ASP A 141 14.34 -11.29 -8.20
C ASP A 141 15.85 -11.18 -8.50
N PHE A 142 16.50 -10.11 -8.04
CA PHE A 142 17.93 -9.90 -8.27
C PHE A 142 18.75 -10.58 -7.16
N SER A 143 19.95 -11.08 -7.53
CA SER A 143 20.91 -11.60 -6.55
C SER A 143 21.54 -10.48 -5.72
N ASP A 144 22.10 -10.84 -4.56
CA ASP A 144 22.73 -9.85 -3.67
C ASP A 144 23.87 -9.09 -4.36
N GLU A 145 24.67 -9.76 -5.19
CA GLU A 145 25.77 -9.15 -5.95
C GLU A 145 25.22 -8.11 -6.94
N LEU A 146 24.11 -8.43 -7.60
CA LEU A 146 23.49 -7.53 -8.56
C LEU A 146 22.82 -6.35 -7.87
N LEU A 147 22.15 -6.60 -6.74
CA LEU A 147 21.58 -5.54 -5.90
C LEU A 147 22.66 -4.61 -5.37
N GLU A 148 23.81 -5.13 -4.98
CA GLU A 148 24.95 -4.31 -4.56
C GLU A 148 25.47 -3.43 -5.69
N ALA A 149 25.63 -3.97 -6.90
CA ALA A 149 26.08 -3.23 -8.07
C ALA A 149 25.08 -2.11 -8.44
N ILE A 150 23.78 -2.38 -8.42
CA ILE A 150 22.73 -1.38 -8.62
C ILE A 150 22.77 -0.33 -7.52
N THR A 151 22.91 -0.74 -6.26
CA THR A 151 22.98 0.16 -5.10
C THR A 151 24.09 1.18 -5.25
N ASN A 152 25.24 0.80 -5.82
CA ASN A 152 26.37 1.68 -6.08
C ASN A 152 26.10 2.67 -7.24
N SER A 153 25.21 2.33 -8.15
CA SER A 153 24.89 3.10 -9.35
C SER A 153 23.68 4.04 -9.18
N VAL A 154 22.94 3.93 -8.07
CA VAL A 154 21.79 4.81 -7.79
C VAL A 154 22.25 6.16 -7.29
N HIS A 155 21.84 7.22 -7.98
CA HIS A 155 22.00 8.61 -7.57
C HIS A 155 20.71 9.14 -6.95
N LEU A 156 20.81 9.70 -5.74
CA LEU A 156 19.65 10.30 -5.09
C LEU A 156 19.44 11.72 -5.59
N LYS A 157 18.18 12.05 -5.92
CA LYS A 157 17.75 13.38 -6.35
C LYS A 157 16.55 13.81 -5.51
N GLU A 158 16.64 14.98 -4.90
CA GLU A 158 15.54 15.65 -4.20
C GLU A 158 14.73 16.48 -5.20
N LEU A 159 13.42 16.44 -5.06
CA LEU A 159 12.47 17.21 -5.86
C LEU A 159 11.62 18.07 -4.94
N LYS A 160 11.50 19.35 -5.28
CA LYS A 160 10.57 20.26 -4.61
C LYS A 160 9.13 20.01 -5.09
N PRO A 161 8.11 20.39 -4.31
CA PRO A 161 6.74 20.39 -4.82
C PRO A 161 6.64 21.16 -6.13
N GLU A 162 5.83 20.67 -7.07
CA GLU A 162 5.62 21.22 -8.43
C GLU A 162 6.84 21.08 -9.36
N GLU A 163 7.95 20.46 -8.92
CA GLU A 163 9.10 20.23 -9.80
C GLU A 163 8.82 19.11 -10.80
N VAL A 164 9.10 19.38 -12.09
CA VAL A 164 8.93 18.41 -13.17
C VAL A 164 10.13 17.48 -13.22
N LEU A 165 9.90 16.19 -13.03
CA LEU A 165 10.92 15.14 -13.15
C LEU A 165 11.15 14.73 -14.61
N MET A 166 10.09 14.60 -15.41
CA MET A 166 10.15 14.28 -16.83
C MET A 166 8.94 14.84 -17.55
N LYS A 167 9.08 15.15 -18.85
CA LYS A 167 8.01 15.64 -19.73
C LYS A 167 7.67 14.62 -20.80
N GLN A 168 6.40 14.53 -21.14
CA GLN A 168 5.91 13.74 -22.27
C GLN A 168 6.59 14.18 -23.57
N GLY A 169 7.07 13.22 -24.34
CA GLY A 169 7.74 13.48 -25.61
C GLY A 169 9.24 13.73 -25.53
N ASP A 170 9.81 13.91 -24.33
CA ASP A 170 11.26 14.04 -24.15
C ASP A 170 11.96 12.70 -24.39
N ASP A 171 13.23 12.75 -24.79
CA ASP A 171 14.11 11.59 -24.79
C ASP A 171 14.45 11.19 -23.36
N GLY A 172 14.53 9.89 -23.08
CA GLY A 172 14.69 9.40 -21.71
C GLY A 172 15.86 8.43 -21.55
N GLU A 173 16.91 8.86 -20.85
CA GLU A 173 18.09 8.05 -20.58
C GLU A 173 18.25 7.64 -19.10
N SER A 174 17.19 7.75 -18.33
CA SER A 174 17.18 7.38 -16.92
C SER A 174 15.91 6.65 -16.54
N LEU A 175 16.06 5.72 -15.60
CA LEU A 175 14.99 5.10 -14.83
C LEU A 175 15.00 5.74 -13.43
N PHE A 176 13.82 5.98 -12.88
CA PHE A 176 13.68 6.54 -11.55
C PHE A 176 12.91 5.58 -10.64
N VAL A 177 13.26 5.57 -9.37
CA VAL A 177 12.54 4.89 -8.29
C VAL A 177 12.09 5.95 -7.29
N LEU A 178 10.80 6.02 -7.01
CA LEU A 178 10.29 6.90 -5.97
C LEU A 178 10.60 6.30 -4.60
N VAL A 179 11.40 7.01 -3.82
CA VAL A 179 11.87 6.63 -2.49
C VAL A 179 10.93 7.17 -1.42
N GLU A 180 10.67 8.48 -1.46
CA GLU A 180 9.81 9.20 -0.52
C GLU A 180 8.99 10.24 -1.28
N GLY A 181 7.82 10.59 -0.76
CA GLY A 181 6.94 11.60 -1.34
C GLY A 181 5.86 11.04 -2.25
N LEU A 182 5.36 11.87 -3.17
CA LEU A 182 4.28 11.56 -4.09
C LEU A 182 4.52 12.23 -5.44
N LEU A 183 4.47 11.47 -6.53
CA LEU A 183 4.57 12.00 -7.89
C LEU A 183 3.23 11.89 -8.61
N GLU A 184 2.84 12.93 -9.32
CA GLU A 184 1.69 12.93 -10.22
C GLU A 184 2.14 12.56 -11.64
N VAL A 185 1.43 11.63 -12.25
CA VAL A 185 1.56 11.30 -13.68
C VAL A 185 0.41 11.92 -14.44
N SER A 186 0.70 12.67 -15.50
CA SER A 186 -0.31 13.30 -16.34
C SER A 186 0.06 13.23 -17.82
N LEU A 187 -0.95 13.35 -18.68
CA LEU A 187 -0.80 13.45 -20.13
C LEU A 187 -1.14 14.86 -20.60
N GLN A 188 -0.44 15.31 -21.63
CA GLN A 188 -0.85 16.46 -22.42
C GLN A 188 -1.67 15.96 -23.60
N ILE A 189 -2.97 16.26 -23.61
CA ILE A 189 -3.89 15.89 -24.69
C ILE A 189 -4.53 17.18 -25.20
N GLU A 190 -4.30 17.52 -26.46
CA GLU A 190 -4.85 18.73 -27.11
C GLU A 190 -4.52 20.03 -26.33
N GLY A 191 -3.39 20.07 -25.64
CA GLY A 191 -2.95 21.23 -24.85
C GLY A 191 -3.51 21.27 -23.40
N GLU A 192 -4.34 20.31 -23.02
CA GLU A 192 -4.85 20.18 -21.65
C GLU A 192 -4.10 19.12 -20.85
N LYS A 193 -3.77 19.42 -19.59
CA LYS A 193 -3.17 18.48 -18.64
C LYS A 193 -4.25 17.56 -18.09
N ARG A 194 -4.16 16.27 -18.37
CA ARG A 194 -5.05 15.24 -17.84
C ARG A 194 -4.32 14.37 -16.83
N HIS A 195 -4.78 14.41 -15.58
CA HIS A 195 -4.28 13.53 -14.52
C HIS A 195 -4.55 12.06 -14.84
N LEU A 196 -3.53 11.20 -14.66
CA LEU A 196 -3.67 9.75 -14.80
C LEU A 196 -3.67 9.05 -13.46
N THR A 197 -2.62 9.25 -12.66
CA THR A 197 -2.45 8.56 -11.38
C THR A 197 -1.39 9.24 -10.51
N PHE A 198 -1.37 8.86 -9.24
CA PHE A 198 -0.26 9.16 -8.33
C PHE A 198 0.64 7.94 -8.17
N LEU A 199 1.95 8.16 -8.20
CA LEU A 199 2.97 7.18 -7.85
C LEU A 199 3.37 7.35 -6.39
N ARG A 200 3.48 6.22 -5.70
CA ARG A 200 3.81 6.12 -4.28
C ARG A 200 5.24 5.59 -4.10
N PRO A 201 5.86 5.73 -2.93
CA PRO A 201 7.15 5.11 -2.63
C PRO A 201 7.19 3.63 -3.01
N GLY A 202 8.31 3.18 -3.60
CA GLY A 202 8.47 1.85 -4.19
C GLY A 202 8.02 1.73 -5.64
N SER A 203 7.39 2.77 -6.22
CA SER A 203 7.10 2.82 -7.65
C SER A 203 8.36 3.15 -8.46
N PHE A 204 8.48 2.56 -9.66
CA PHE A 204 9.52 2.90 -10.63
C PHE A 204 8.88 3.47 -11.90
N LEU A 205 9.63 4.30 -12.63
CA LEU A 205 9.15 5.03 -13.81
C LEU A 205 10.30 5.36 -14.77
N GLY A 206 9.96 5.62 -16.04
CA GLY A 206 10.94 5.95 -17.08
C GLY A 206 11.60 4.72 -17.72
N GLU A 207 11.21 3.52 -17.31
CA GLU A 207 11.72 2.24 -17.79
C GLU A 207 11.46 2.01 -19.28
N MET A 208 10.33 2.48 -19.80
CA MET A 208 9.97 2.30 -21.21
C MET A 208 10.97 2.99 -22.12
N ALA A 209 11.17 4.30 -21.93
CA ALA A 209 12.11 5.07 -22.72
C ALA A 209 13.54 4.49 -22.65
N LEU A 210 13.95 4.05 -21.46
CA LEU A 210 15.28 3.49 -21.26
C LEU A 210 15.50 2.15 -21.99
N LEU A 211 14.50 1.24 -21.96
CA LEU A 211 14.62 -0.11 -22.53
C LEU A 211 14.27 -0.18 -24.00
N THR A 212 13.30 0.61 -24.49
CA THR A 212 12.82 0.58 -25.88
C THR A 212 13.38 1.70 -26.75
N GLY A 213 13.97 2.74 -26.14
CA GLY A 213 14.37 3.96 -26.86
C GLY A 213 13.19 4.84 -27.27
N GLU A 214 11.98 4.53 -26.82
CA GLU A 214 10.80 5.37 -27.04
C GLU A 214 10.91 6.67 -26.22
N LYS A 215 10.17 7.70 -26.63
CA LYS A 215 10.06 8.95 -25.87
C LYS A 215 9.29 8.76 -24.56
N ARG A 216 9.46 9.68 -23.60
CA ARG A 216 8.67 9.70 -22.37
C ARG A 216 7.19 9.71 -22.69
N SER A 217 6.44 8.78 -22.11
CA SER A 217 5.00 8.59 -22.42
C SER A 217 4.08 9.56 -21.67
N ALA A 218 4.56 10.24 -20.63
CA ALA A 218 3.78 11.11 -19.77
C ALA A 218 4.64 12.17 -19.09
N ASP A 219 4.00 13.24 -18.63
CA ASP A 219 4.58 14.17 -17.66
C ASP A 219 4.57 13.56 -16.28
N VAL A 220 5.65 13.77 -15.53
CA VAL A 220 5.73 13.39 -14.10
C VAL A 220 6.21 14.59 -13.31
N THR A 221 5.40 15.00 -12.35
CA THR A 221 5.62 16.17 -11.50
C THR A 221 5.55 15.77 -10.04
N SER A 222 6.41 16.33 -9.21
CA SER A 222 6.38 16.10 -7.76
C SER A 222 5.19 16.82 -7.13
N SER A 223 4.30 16.09 -6.44
CA SER A 223 3.15 16.67 -5.73
C SER A 223 3.52 17.10 -4.30
N THR A 224 4.57 16.52 -3.75
CA THR A 224 5.11 16.86 -2.43
C THR A 224 6.63 16.94 -2.53
N GLU A 225 7.30 17.43 -1.50
CA GLU A 225 8.73 17.19 -1.39
C GLU A 225 9.02 15.70 -1.52
N SER A 226 9.88 15.30 -2.45
CA SER A 226 10.06 13.91 -2.84
C SER A 226 11.54 13.58 -3.03
N LEU A 227 11.90 12.32 -2.74
CA LEU A 227 13.22 11.76 -2.98
C LEU A 227 13.10 10.66 -4.02
N VAL A 228 13.89 10.73 -5.09
CA VAL A 228 13.96 9.70 -6.13
C VAL A 228 15.37 9.16 -6.26
N GLY A 229 15.49 7.86 -6.52
CA GLY A 229 16.73 7.23 -6.95
C GLY A 229 16.78 7.18 -8.46
N GLU A 230 17.79 7.76 -9.07
CA GLU A 230 18.03 7.75 -10.51
C GLU A 230 19.04 6.68 -10.88
N LEU A 231 18.72 5.89 -11.91
CA LEU A 231 19.60 4.96 -12.59
C LEU A 231 19.72 5.37 -14.05
N THR A 232 20.90 5.76 -14.48
CA THR A 232 21.13 6.17 -15.87
C THR A 232 21.23 4.96 -16.79
N LYS A 233 20.95 5.16 -18.06
CA LYS A 233 21.09 4.16 -19.13
C LYS A 233 22.51 3.63 -19.17
N GLU A 234 23.50 4.50 -19.04
CA GLU A 234 24.91 4.13 -19.02
C GLU A 234 25.23 3.17 -17.88
N SER A 235 24.79 3.47 -16.67
CA SER A 235 24.97 2.60 -15.49
C SER A 235 24.30 1.24 -15.71
N ILE A 236 23.07 1.21 -16.23
CA ILE A 236 22.34 -0.05 -16.48
C ILE A 236 23.02 -0.86 -17.58
N MET A 237 23.50 -0.23 -18.67
CA MET A 237 24.20 -0.93 -19.75
C MET A 237 25.56 -1.46 -19.31
N SER A 238 26.29 -0.71 -18.47
CA SER A 238 27.52 -1.21 -17.85
C SER A 238 27.26 -2.48 -17.01
N LEU A 239 26.26 -2.43 -16.14
CA LEU A 239 25.85 -3.59 -15.34
C LEU A 239 25.40 -4.78 -16.20
N ALA A 240 24.69 -4.52 -17.29
CA ALA A 240 24.22 -5.54 -18.22
C ALA A 240 25.36 -6.19 -19.02
N THR A 241 26.47 -5.49 -19.24
CA THR A 241 27.66 -6.04 -19.88
C THR A 241 28.32 -7.09 -18.98
N GLU A 242 28.36 -6.83 -17.69
CA GLU A 242 28.91 -7.78 -16.70
C GLU A 242 27.90 -8.88 -16.35
N ASN A 243 26.60 -8.55 -16.33
CA ASN A 243 25.52 -9.46 -16.00
C ASN A 243 24.30 -9.27 -16.92
N PRO A 244 24.21 -10.04 -18.04
CA PRO A 244 23.10 -9.93 -19.01
C PRO A 244 21.71 -10.22 -18.43
N GLU A 245 21.61 -10.88 -17.27
CA GLU A 245 20.36 -11.13 -16.58
C GLU A 245 19.64 -9.83 -16.14
N VAL A 246 20.36 -8.72 -15.96
CA VAL A 246 19.81 -7.41 -15.60
C VAL A 246 18.71 -7.00 -16.57
N LEU A 247 19.07 -6.88 -17.86
CA LEU A 247 18.13 -6.46 -18.89
C LEU A 247 16.99 -7.45 -19.05
N LYS A 248 17.27 -8.76 -18.99
CA LYS A 248 16.24 -9.80 -19.12
C LYS A 248 15.19 -9.68 -18.02
N LYS A 249 15.62 -9.53 -16.76
CA LYS A 249 14.71 -9.37 -15.61
C LYS A 249 13.94 -8.06 -15.67
N MET A 250 14.61 -6.95 -15.95
CA MET A 250 13.95 -5.65 -16.10
C MET A 250 12.90 -5.68 -17.23
N THR A 251 13.25 -6.23 -18.39
CA THR A 251 12.31 -6.33 -19.52
C THR A 251 11.09 -7.19 -19.18
N ALA A 252 11.26 -8.30 -18.45
CA ALA A 252 10.17 -9.16 -18.04
C ALA A 252 9.18 -8.43 -17.09
N VAL A 253 9.70 -7.66 -16.14
CA VAL A 253 8.84 -6.86 -15.21
C VAL A 253 8.08 -5.78 -15.96
N VAL A 254 8.74 -5.09 -16.88
CA VAL A 254 8.14 -4.03 -17.72
C VAL A 254 7.06 -4.60 -18.63
N ALA A 255 7.32 -5.74 -19.29
CA ALA A 255 6.33 -6.41 -20.14
C ALA A 255 5.06 -6.80 -19.33
N LYS A 256 5.24 -7.36 -18.14
CA LYS A 256 4.12 -7.70 -17.23
C LYS A 256 3.30 -6.46 -16.83
N ARG A 257 3.98 -5.33 -16.55
CA ARG A 257 3.32 -4.06 -16.23
C ARG A 257 2.51 -3.52 -17.41
N ARG A 258 3.07 -3.59 -18.63
CA ARG A 258 2.39 -3.15 -19.86
C ARG A 258 1.10 -3.93 -20.10
N LEU A 259 1.15 -5.25 -20.02
CA LEU A 259 -0.04 -6.10 -20.16
C LEU A 259 -1.13 -5.74 -19.14
N LYS A 260 -0.74 -5.56 -17.87
CA LYS A 260 -1.69 -5.16 -16.83
C LYS A 260 -2.33 -3.79 -17.10
N ASN A 261 -1.57 -2.83 -17.60
CA ASN A 261 -2.09 -1.49 -17.94
C ASN A 261 -3.05 -1.56 -19.13
N GLU A 262 -2.78 -2.39 -20.15
CA GLU A 262 -3.65 -2.64 -21.29
C GLU A 262 -4.97 -3.31 -20.87
N GLU A 263 -4.93 -4.27 -19.94
CA GLU A 263 -6.13 -4.91 -19.36
C GLU A 263 -7.01 -3.88 -18.63
N ILE A 264 -6.41 -3.01 -17.82
CA ILE A 264 -7.13 -1.95 -17.09
C ILE A 264 -7.76 -0.95 -18.06
N ALA A 265 -7.03 -0.53 -19.09
CA ALA A 265 -7.53 0.39 -20.12
C ALA A 265 -8.71 -0.21 -20.91
N SER A 266 -8.60 -1.49 -21.25
CA SER A 266 -9.68 -2.22 -21.97
C SER A 266 -10.92 -2.46 -21.09
N ALA A 267 -10.75 -2.63 -19.79
CA ALA A 267 -11.86 -2.77 -18.83
C ALA A 267 -12.59 -1.42 -18.61
N SER A 268 -11.83 -0.32 -18.53
CA SER A 268 -12.40 1.04 -18.35
C SER A 268 -13.10 1.58 -19.61
N GLY A 269 -12.80 1.05 -20.80
CA GLY A 269 -13.43 1.44 -22.06
C GLY A 269 -14.76 0.74 -22.36
N LYS A 270 -15.24 -0.13 -21.47
CA LYS A 270 -16.53 -0.84 -21.63
C LYS A 270 -17.71 -0.21 -20.90
N ASP A 271 -17.49 0.84 -20.11
CA ASP A 271 -18.51 1.56 -19.34
C ASP A 271 -18.83 2.97 -19.92
N LEU A 272 -18.73 3.15 -21.26
CA LEU A 272 -19.20 4.34 -21.97
C LEU A 272 -20.22 3.96 -23.04
#